data_c7c68fd4aaa709cb3f24b44186acf62e
#
_entry.id   c7c68fd4aaa709cb3f24b44186acf62e
#
_cell.length_a   1.000
_cell.length_b   1.000
_cell.length_c   1.000
_cell.angle_alpha   90.00
_cell.angle_beta   90.00
_cell.angle_gamma   90.00
#
_symmetry.space_group_name_H-M   'P 1'
#
loop_
_entity.id
_entity.type
_entity.pdbx_description
1 polymer ?
#
loop_
_entity_poly.entity_id
_entity_poly.type
_entity_poly.pdbx_seq_one_letter_code
_entity_poly.pdbx_strand_id
1 'polypeptide(L)'
;MLQHNTINKCLFPFSLDPIRKYNKEDITLELPGDKTVFDIDWISIYDLADNENYGHVLIADNLNVPPSLVKITPYEFALPNCRQLHKDLQVSWEVFGPQITFQLSGQVEKNDYMSFGLSGSETSSQMIGGDVVVTYIDDIRGYAVDYNITSLAPCVQVLGQNKGVCRDDVVGGLNDFQLNTYSRKSGINTVTFRRTLKSCKYQ
;
A
#
# COMPACT_ATOMS: atom_id res chain seq x y z
N MET A 1 7.61 -17.94 -27.52
CA MET A 1 6.55 -17.81 -26.47
C MET A 1 7.23 -17.16 -25.27
N LEU A 2 7.29 -15.84 -25.26
CA LEU A 2 7.92 -15.05 -24.18
C LEU A 2 6.81 -14.73 -23.18
N GLN A 3 6.90 -15.31 -21.99
CA GLN A 3 6.07 -14.92 -20.86
C GLN A 3 6.54 -13.54 -20.41
N HIS A 4 5.77 -12.51 -20.74
CA HIS A 4 5.95 -11.21 -20.14
C HIS A 4 5.45 -11.29 -18.69
N ASN A 5 6.36 -11.18 -17.75
CA ASN A 5 6.03 -10.92 -16.36
C ASN A 5 5.26 -9.60 -16.29
N THR A 6 3.96 -9.71 -16.14
CA THR A 6 3.12 -8.57 -15.78
C THR A 6 3.56 -8.11 -14.41
N ILE A 7 4.43 -7.12 -14.35
CA ILE A 7 4.77 -6.45 -13.10
C ILE A 7 3.54 -5.63 -12.73
N ASN A 8 2.70 -6.17 -11.87
CA ASN A 8 1.65 -5.41 -11.20
C ASN A 8 2.32 -4.35 -10.29
N LYS A 9 2.75 -3.25 -10.89
CA LYS A 9 3.19 -2.09 -10.11
C LYS A 9 1.96 -1.27 -9.77
N CYS A 10 1.59 -1.27 -8.51
CA CYS A 10 0.63 -0.30 -8.00
C CYS A 10 1.26 1.08 -8.06
N LEU A 11 0.69 1.94 -8.84
CA LEU A 11 1.05 3.36 -8.95
C LEU A 11 -0.04 4.14 -8.23
N PHE A 12 0.29 4.68 -7.09
CA PHE A 12 -0.58 5.62 -6.41
C PHE A 12 -0.23 7.06 -6.86
N PRO A 13 -1.18 7.92 -7.25
CA PRO A 13 -2.62 7.74 -7.16
C PRO A 13 -3.24 7.33 -8.51
N PHE A 14 -3.45 6.06 -8.76
CA PHE A 14 -4.31 5.65 -9.86
C PHE A 14 -5.73 5.44 -9.35
N SER A 15 -6.64 6.26 -9.82
CA SER A 15 -8.05 6.01 -9.68
C SER A 15 -8.41 4.75 -10.47
N LEU A 16 -9.17 3.84 -9.83
CA LEU A 16 -9.86 2.77 -10.53
C LEU A 16 -11.14 3.26 -11.22
N ASP A 17 -11.39 4.57 -11.13
CA ASP A 17 -12.51 5.19 -11.83
C ASP A 17 -12.29 5.10 -13.34
N PRO A 18 -13.35 4.90 -14.12
CA PRO A 18 -13.25 4.89 -15.57
C PRO A 18 -12.56 6.16 -16.07
N ILE A 19 -11.66 6.01 -17.02
CA ILE A 19 -11.00 7.15 -17.65
C ILE A 19 -12.09 8.04 -18.22
N ARG A 20 -12.08 9.34 -17.88
CA ARG A 20 -13.03 10.32 -18.43
C ARG A 20 -12.90 10.38 -19.96
N LYS A 21 -13.93 10.80 -20.65
CA LYS A 21 -13.84 11.06 -22.09
C LYS A 21 -12.87 12.20 -22.34
N TYR A 22 -11.88 11.95 -23.17
CA TYR A 22 -10.95 12.95 -23.69
C TYR A 22 -11.40 13.40 -25.09
N ASN A 23 -11.28 14.67 -25.36
CA ASN A 23 -11.63 15.25 -26.65
C ASN A 23 -10.40 15.96 -27.24
N LYS A 24 -9.49 15.19 -27.85
CA LYS A 24 -8.23 15.69 -28.44
C LYS A 24 -7.37 16.48 -27.44
N GLU A 25 -7.34 16.04 -26.21
CA GLU A 25 -6.51 16.61 -25.16
C GLU A 25 -5.20 15.81 -25.04
N ASP A 26 -4.10 16.49 -24.78
CA ASP A 26 -2.85 15.84 -24.44
C ASP A 26 -2.90 15.35 -22.98
N ILE A 27 -2.44 14.14 -22.74
CA ILE A 27 -2.30 13.55 -21.41
C ILE A 27 -0.82 13.38 -21.13
N THR A 28 -0.38 13.90 -19.99
CA THR A 28 0.96 13.64 -19.49
C THR A 28 0.89 12.52 -18.46
N LEU A 29 1.63 11.44 -18.72
CA LEU A 29 1.78 10.33 -17.80
C LEU A 29 3.21 10.27 -17.30
N GLU A 30 3.38 10.11 -15.99
CA GLU A 30 4.66 9.90 -15.38
C GLU A 30 4.93 8.40 -15.26
N LEU A 31 6.12 7.96 -15.72
CA LEU A 31 6.51 6.56 -15.58
C LEU A 31 6.82 6.24 -14.11
N PRO A 32 6.45 5.04 -13.64
CA PRO A 32 6.62 4.68 -12.25
C PRO A 32 8.09 4.46 -11.85
N GLY A 33 8.43 4.97 -10.69
CA GLY A 33 9.76 4.78 -10.09
C GLY A 33 10.85 5.47 -10.90
N ASP A 34 11.92 4.75 -11.13
CA ASP A 34 13.11 5.17 -11.88
C ASP A 34 13.07 4.76 -13.37
N LYS A 35 11.91 4.29 -13.85
CA LYS A 35 11.74 3.86 -15.24
C LYS A 35 11.79 5.04 -16.20
N THR A 36 12.53 4.83 -17.27
CA THR A 36 12.63 5.75 -18.39
C THR A 36 11.91 5.17 -19.60
N VAL A 37 11.74 5.96 -20.66
CA VAL A 37 11.21 5.47 -21.94
C VAL A 37 12.07 4.36 -22.56
N PHE A 38 13.33 4.23 -22.17
CA PHE A 38 14.25 3.18 -22.62
C PHE A 38 14.04 1.84 -21.91
N ASP A 39 13.23 1.82 -20.85
CA ASP A 39 12.91 0.61 -20.05
C ASP A 39 11.57 -0.01 -20.44
N ILE A 40 10.92 0.55 -21.48
CA ILE A 40 9.61 0.11 -21.95
C ILE A 40 9.60 -0.06 -23.46
N ASP A 41 9.03 -1.15 -23.96
CA ASP A 41 8.93 -1.44 -25.40
C ASP A 41 7.63 -0.90 -26.00
N TRP A 42 6.59 -0.74 -25.19
CA TRP A 42 5.27 -0.29 -25.63
C TRP A 42 4.41 0.26 -24.49
N ILE A 43 3.43 1.06 -24.85
CA ILE A 43 2.38 1.57 -23.95
C ILE A 43 1.03 1.14 -24.51
N SER A 44 0.13 0.64 -23.68
CA SER A 44 -1.24 0.32 -24.06
C SER A 44 -2.28 0.90 -23.12
N ILE A 45 -3.47 1.11 -23.65
CA ILE A 45 -4.67 1.41 -22.89
C ILE A 45 -5.44 0.10 -22.73
N TYR A 46 -5.58 -0.36 -21.50
CA TYR A 46 -6.12 -1.67 -21.20
C TYR A 46 -7.20 -1.58 -20.14
N ASP A 47 -8.38 -2.16 -20.40
CA ASP A 47 -9.43 -2.30 -19.42
C ASP A 47 -9.24 -3.60 -18.64
N LEU A 48 -9.01 -3.47 -17.34
CA LEU A 48 -8.80 -4.61 -16.44
C LEU A 48 -10.12 -5.34 -16.10
N ALA A 49 -11.26 -4.64 -16.18
CA ALA A 49 -12.56 -5.23 -15.86
C ALA A 49 -13.06 -6.14 -16.99
N ASP A 50 -12.97 -5.64 -18.22
CA ASP A 50 -13.44 -6.34 -19.42
C ASP A 50 -12.32 -7.14 -20.10
N ASN A 51 -11.08 -7.04 -19.60
CA ASN A 51 -9.90 -7.70 -20.15
C ASN A 51 -9.67 -7.35 -21.63
N GLU A 52 -9.90 -6.09 -21.99
CA GLU A 52 -9.84 -5.60 -23.37
C GLU A 52 -8.72 -4.56 -23.57
N ASN A 53 -7.99 -4.70 -24.68
CA ASN A 53 -6.95 -3.75 -25.10
C ASN A 53 -7.52 -2.77 -26.11
N TYR A 54 -7.70 -1.53 -25.72
CA TYR A 54 -8.21 -0.44 -26.58
C TYR A 54 -7.19 0.12 -27.56
N GLY A 55 -5.93 -0.22 -27.38
CA GLY A 55 -4.88 0.21 -28.30
C GLY A 55 -3.50 0.20 -27.63
N HIS A 56 -2.48 0.18 -28.46
CA HIS A 56 -1.09 0.23 -28.02
C HIS A 56 -0.23 1.01 -29.01
N VAL A 57 0.88 1.53 -28.51
CA VAL A 57 1.93 2.17 -29.30
C VAL A 57 3.28 1.57 -28.94
N LEU A 58 4.07 1.23 -29.95
CA LEU A 58 5.44 0.76 -29.75
C LEU A 58 6.36 1.97 -29.52
N ILE A 59 7.29 1.81 -28.59
CA ILE A 59 8.34 2.79 -28.31
C ILE A 59 9.55 2.39 -29.15
N ALA A 60 10.04 3.33 -29.97
CA ALA A 60 11.19 3.05 -30.84
C ALA A 60 12.50 3.03 -30.04
N ASP A 61 13.39 2.08 -30.32
CA ASP A 61 14.68 1.90 -29.63
C ASP A 61 15.64 3.10 -29.72
N ASN A 62 15.44 3.97 -30.70
CA ASN A 62 16.34 5.09 -30.99
C ASN A 62 15.65 6.46 -30.76
N LEU A 63 14.78 6.57 -29.80
CA LEU A 63 14.16 7.85 -29.49
C LEU A 63 15.20 8.86 -28.98
N ASN A 64 15.29 10.01 -29.65
CA ASN A 64 16.02 11.15 -29.10
C ASN A 64 15.10 11.90 -28.10
N VAL A 65 15.18 11.52 -26.83
CA VAL A 65 14.37 12.10 -25.77
C VAL A 65 15.17 13.19 -25.08
N PRO A 66 14.64 14.41 -24.96
CA PRO A 66 15.29 15.45 -24.18
C PRO A 66 15.37 15.04 -22.70
N PRO A 67 16.35 15.55 -21.93
CA PRO A 67 16.44 15.30 -20.51
C PRO A 67 15.12 15.66 -19.81
N SER A 68 14.68 14.81 -18.88
CA SER A 68 13.47 15.08 -18.11
C SER A 68 13.59 16.39 -17.33
N LEU A 69 12.64 17.29 -17.52
CA LEU A 69 12.52 18.52 -16.72
C LEU A 69 11.77 18.28 -15.40
N VAL A 70 11.24 17.10 -15.20
CA VAL A 70 10.62 16.69 -13.94
C VAL A 70 11.72 16.55 -12.90
N LYS A 71 11.59 17.28 -11.79
CA LYS A 71 12.49 17.08 -10.64
C LYS A 71 12.44 15.61 -10.26
N ILE A 72 13.61 14.97 -10.24
CA ILE A 72 13.74 13.63 -9.65
C ILE A 72 13.29 13.78 -8.20
N THR A 73 12.06 13.34 -7.91
CA THR A 73 11.61 13.22 -6.53
C THR A 73 12.52 12.19 -5.86
N PRO A 74 13.01 12.47 -4.65
CA PRO A 74 13.81 11.48 -3.94
C PRO A 74 13.06 10.17 -3.91
N TYR A 75 13.74 9.11 -4.26
CA TYR A 75 13.31 7.72 -4.36
C TYR A 75 12.29 7.38 -3.25
N GLU A 76 11.02 7.37 -3.57
CA GLU A 76 10.03 6.76 -2.69
C GLU A 76 10.15 5.25 -2.90
N PHE A 77 10.58 4.55 -1.85
CA PHE A 77 10.75 3.11 -1.83
C PHE A 77 9.46 2.43 -2.31
N ALA A 78 9.40 2.07 -3.58
CA ALA A 78 8.31 1.26 -4.10
C ALA A 78 8.62 -0.20 -3.76
N LEU A 79 7.87 -0.79 -2.82
CA LEU A 79 7.97 -2.20 -2.51
C LEU A 79 7.51 -3.03 -3.71
N PRO A 80 8.15 -4.19 -4.00
CA PRO A 80 7.95 -4.93 -5.26
C PRO A 80 6.55 -5.51 -5.43
N ASN A 81 5.85 -5.76 -4.33
CA ASN A 81 4.49 -6.31 -4.37
C ASN A 81 3.51 -5.26 -3.89
N CYS A 82 2.34 -5.21 -4.50
CA CYS A 82 1.32 -4.27 -4.09
C CYS A 82 -0.09 -4.72 -4.45
N ARG A 83 -1.08 -4.20 -3.73
CA ARG A 83 -2.49 -4.42 -4.00
C ARG A 83 -3.33 -3.21 -3.59
N GLN A 84 -4.23 -2.81 -4.48
CA GLN A 84 -5.28 -1.86 -4.14
C GLN A 84 -6.33 -2.57 -3.29
N LEU A 85 -6.58 -2.06 -2.09
CA LEU A 85 -7.58 -2.62 -1.15
C LEU A 85 -8.91 -1.87 -1.25
N HIS A 86 -8.85 -0.56 -1.46
CA HIS A 86 -9.98 0.35 -1.64
C HIS A 86 -9.55 1.47 -2.59
N LYS A 87 -10.50 2.21 -3.18
CA LYS A 87 -10.17 3.36 -4.05
C LYS A 87 -9.18 4.35 -3.41
N ASP A 88 -9.23 4.49 -2.08
CA ASP A 88 -8.42 5.42 -1.31
C ASP A 88 -7.33 4.71 -0.46
N LEU A 89 -7.13 3.40 -0.60
CA LEU A 89 -6.20 2.63 0.23
C LEU A 89 -5.47 1.56 -0.57
N GLN A 90 -4.15 1.59 -0.50
CA GLN A 90 -3.25 0.62 -1.11
C GLN A 90 -2.30 0.04 -0.08
N VAL A 91 -1.97 -1.24 -0.24
CA VAL A 91 -0.88 -1.90 0.48
C VAL A 91 0.22 -2.33 -0.50
N SER A 92 1.47 -2.09 -0.12
CA SER A 92 2.63 -2.67 -0.79
C SER A 92 3.46 -3.44 0.22
N TRP A 93 4.20 -4.46 -0.24
CA TRP A 93 5.01 -5.27 0.68
C TRP A 93 6.21 -5.90 0.01
N GLU A 94 7.19 -6.25 0.85
CA GLU A 94 8.37 -7.03 0.49
C GLU A 94 8.71 -7.99 1.62
N VAL A 95 9.07 -9.22 1.26
CA VAL A 95 9.61 -10.20 2.20
C VAL A 95 11.11 -10.29 1.99
N PHE A 96 11.87 -10.03 3.04
CA PHE A 96 13.32 -10.15 3.02
C PHE A 96 13.82 -10.94 4.26
N GLY A 97 14.30 -12.14 4.02
CA GLY A 97 14.71 -13.05 5.10
C GLY A 97 13.55 -13.36 6.04
N PRO A 98 13.74 -13.22 7.37
CA PRO A 98 12.70 -13.50 8.36
C PRO A 98 11.71 -12.33 8.56
N GLN A 99 11.83 -11.26 7.80
CA GLN A 99 11.03 -10.04 7.97
C GLN A 99 10.14 -9.76 6.77
N ILE A 100 9.03 -9.09 7.04
CA ILE A 100 8.16 -8.50 6.04
C ILE A 100 8.03 -7.00 6.30
N THR A 101 8.22 -6.21 5.25
CA THR A 101 8.00 -4.77 5.25
C THR A 101 6.71 -4.48 4.52
N PHE A 102 5.85 -3.69 5.12
CA PHE A 102 4.62 -3.19 4.53
C PHE A 102 4.69 -1.67 4.34
N GLN A 103 4.02 -1.19 3.33
CA GLN A 103 3.74 0.22 3.13
C GLN A 103 2.24 0.38 2.88
N LEU A 104 1.57 1.14 3.75
CA LEU A 104 0.20 1.56 3.54
C LEU A 104 0.20 2.98 2.98
N SER A 105 -0.54 3.19 1.90
CA SER A 105 -0.76 4.51 1.31
C SER A 105 -2.24 4.74 1.16
N GLY A 106 -2.74 5.85 1.69
CA GLY A 106 -4.17 6.15 1.63
C GLY A 106 -4.46 7.64 1.68
N GLN A 107 -5.54 8.03 0.99
CA GLN A 107 -6.09 9.37 1.08
C GLN A 107 -7.00 9.44 2.30
N VAL A 108 -6.51 10.08 3.36
CA VAL A 108 -7.18 10.16 4.66
C VAL A 108 -7.10 11.57 5.22
N GLU A 109 -8.09 11.94 6.02
CA GLU A 109 -8.12 13.22 6.73
C GLU A 109 -6.94 13.31 7.73
N LYS A 110 -6.66 14.52 8.21
CA LYS A 110 -5.50 14.75 9.10
C LYS A 110 -5.54 13.94 10.38
N ASN A 111 -6.74 13.72 10.93
CA ASN A 111 -6.94 13.03 12.21
C ASN A 111 -7.43 11.58 12.04
N ASP A 112 -7.43 11.09 10.81
CA ASP A 112 -7.85 9.73 10.50
C ASP A 112 -6.66 8.77 10.49
N TYR A 113 -6.98 7.49 10.50
CA TYR A 113 -6.00 6.41 10.48
C TYR A 113 -6.28 5.43 9.33
N MET A 114 -5.26 4.67 8.98
CA MET A 114 -5.38 3.50 8.11
C MET A 114 -5.12 2.26 8.95
N SER A 115 -5.80 1.16 8.63
CA SER A 115 -5.54 -0.12 9.28
C SER A 115 -5.41 -1.24 8.26
N PHE A 116 -4.55 -2.19 8.58
CA PHE A 116 -4.33 -3.39 7.78
C PHE A 116 -3.96 -4.54 8.70
N GLY A 117 -4.42 -5.75 8.42
CA GLY A 117 -4.13 -6.87 9.28
C GLY A 117 -4.43 -8.23 8.67
N LEU A 118 -4.07 -9.24 9.41
CA LEU A 118 -4.37 -10.62 9.09
C LEU A 118 -5.70 -11.03 9.69
N SER A 119 -6.46 -11.83 8.94
CA SER A 119 -7.75 -12.37 9.40
C SER A 119 -7.55 -13.26 10.64
N GLY A 120 -8.50 -13.20 11.56
CA GLY A 120 -8.60 -14.14 12.69
C GLY A 120 -9.01 -15.56 12.27
N SER A 121 -9.13 -15.83 10.97
CA SER A 121 -9.47 -17.16 10.43
C SER A 121 -8.67 -17.47 9.20
N GLU A 122 -8.27 -18.72 9.04
CA GLU A 122 -7.55 -19.20 7.84
C GLU A 122 -8.48 -19.41 6.63
N THR A 123 -9.78 -19.58 6.88
CA THR A 123 -10.74 -19.99 5.84
C THR A 123 -11.72 -18.89 5.43
N SER A 124 -11.83 -17.83 6.24
CA SER A 124 -12.78 -16.74 5.98
C SER A 124 -12.21 -15.40 6.43
N SER A 125 -12.66 -14.32 5.79
CA SER A 125 -12.34 -12.98 6.25
C SER A 125 -13.15 -12.65 7.51
N GLN A 126 -12.46 -12.45 8.64
CA GLN A 126 -13.08 -12.02 9.89
C GLN A 126 -12.16 -11.13 10.70
N MET A 127 -12.73 -10.19 11.43
CA MET A 127 -11.98 -9.25 12.27
C MET A 127 -11.65 -9.84 13.65
N ILE A 128 -12.57 -10.61 14.26
CA ILE A 128 -12.35 -11.19 15.59
C ILE A 128 -11.23 -12.22 15.52
N GLY A 129 -10.26 -12.11 16.41
CA GLY A 129 -9.01 -12.89 16.39
C GLY A 129 -7.97 -12.33 15.42
N GLY A 130 -8.27 -11.22 14.75
CA GLY A 130 -7.36 -10.57 13.80
C GLY A 130 -6.23 -9.84 14.52
N ASP A 131 -5.10 -9.82 13.84
CA ASP A 131 -3.87 -9.12 14.17
C ASP A 131 -3.74 -7.91 13.23
N VAL A 132 -3.85 -6.71 13.77
CA VAL A 132 -4.08 -5.51 12.97
C VAL A 132 -3.10 -4.40 13.36
N VAL A 133 -2.40 -3.85 12.38
CA VAL A 133 -1.67 -2.60 12.55
C VAL A 133 -2.59 -1.41 12.28
N VAL A 134 -2.55 -0.43 13.16
CA VAL A 134 -3.17 0.89 12.97
C VAL A 134 -2.06 1.89 12.71
N THR A 135 -2.14 2.58 11.57
CA THR A 135 -1.16 3.59 11.16
C THR A 135 -1.81 4.95 11.05
N TYR A 136 -1.15 5.96 11.55
CA TYR A 136 -1.58 7.36 11.45
C TYR A 136 -0.38 8.30 11.52
N ILE A 137 -0.59 9.54 11.11
CA ILE A 137 0.42 10.60 11.16
C ILE A 137 -0.21 11.78 11.90
N ASP A 138 0.37 12.14 13.03
CA ASP A 138 0.03 13.37 13.73
C ASP A 138 0.86 14.57 13.21
N ASP A 139 0.84 15.69 13.90
CA ASP A 139 1.59 16.88 13.49
C ASP A 139 3.11 16.72 13.61
N ILE A 140 3.59 15.72 14.34
CA ILE A 140 4.99 15.56 14.71
C ILE A 140 5.60 14.32 14.08
N ARG A 141 4.88 13.19 14.08
CA ARG A 141 5.43 11.90 13.65
C ARG A 141 4.35 10.93 13.16
N GLY A 142 4.82 9.85 12.49
CA GLY A 142 4.00 8.70 12.13
C GLY A 142 4.00 7.62 13.20
N TYR A 143 2.99 6.77 13.14
CA TYR A 143 2.78 5.65 14.06
C TYR A 143 2.40 4.39 13.30
N ALA A 144 2.84 3.25 13.81
CA ALA A 144 2.40 1.91 13.45
C ALA A 144 2.24 1.15 14.76
N VAL A 145 0.99 0.90 15.16
CA VAL A 145 0.65 0.35 16.47
C VAL A 145 -0.10 -0.96 16.30
N ASP A 146 0.33 -1.97 17.03
CA ASP A 146 -0.24 -3.31 17.01
C ASP A 146 -1.51 -3.42 17.87
N TYR A 147 -2.56 -4.01 17.29
CA TYR A 147 -3.85 -4.23 17.92
C TYR A 147 -4.32 -5.66 17.75
N ASN A 148 -4.86 -6.20 18.81
CA ASN A 148 -5.58 -7.47 18.82
C ASN A 148 -7.08 -7.21 18.90
N ILE A 149 -7.88 -7.93 18.11
CA ILE A 149 -9.33 -7.79 18.05
C ILE A 149 -9.98 -9.01 18.70
N THR A 150 -10.44 -8.87 19.93
CA THR A 150 -11.17 -9.94 20.64
C THR A 150 -12.69 -9.77 20.56
N SER A 151 -13.19 -8.55 20.30
CA SER A 151 -14.59 -8.26 19.97
C SER A 151 -14.70 -6.95 19.21
N LEU A 152 -15.82 -6.73 18.52
CA LEU A 152 -16.10 -5.51 17.74
C LEU A 152 -16.63 -4.39 18.66
N ALA A 153 -15.82 -3.99 19.61
CA ALA A 153 -16.13 -2.95 20.58
C ALA A 153 -14.84 -2.23 21.00
N PRO A 154 -14.92 -1.00 21.52
CA PRO A 154 -13.77 -0.35 22.14
C PRO A 154 -13.11 -1.23 23.21
N CYS A 155 -11.80 -1.06 23.40
CA CYS A 155 -11.08 -1.79 24.44
C CYS A 155 -11.59 -1.42 25.82
N VAL A 156 -12.14 -2.40 26.53
CA VAL A 156 -12.68 -2.25 27.89
C VAL A 156 -12.22 -3.41 28.78
N GLN A 157 -12.05 -3.13 30.05
CA GLN A 157 -11.73 -4.18 31.04
C GLN A 157 -13.01 -4.89 31.51
N VAL A 158 -13.07 -6.20 31.29
CA VAL A 158 -14.18 -7.06 31.72
C VAL A 158 -13.60 -8.19 32.56
N LEU A 159 -14.01 -8.27 33.82
CA LEU A 159 -13.54 -9.28 34.78
C LEU A 159 -12.00 -9.39 34.87
N GLY A 160 -11.32 -8.24 34.85
CA GLY A 160 -9.85 -8.20 34.93
C GLY A 160 -9.12 -8.46 33.62
N GLN A 161 -9.84 -8.73 32.53
CA GLN A 161 -9.26 -8.93 31.19
C GLN A 161 -9.68 -7.80 30.24
N ASN A 162 -8.76 -7.33 29.42
CA ASN A 162 -9.08 -6.36 28.37
C ASN A 162 -9.72 -7.07 27.18
N LYS A 163 -10.86 -6.58 26.72
CA LYS A 163 -11.61 -7.11 25.56
C LYS A 163 -12.01 -5.98 24.64
N GLY A 164 -12.10 -6.28 23.35
CA GLY A 164 -12.41 -5.30 22.31
C GLY A 164 -11.31 -5.19 21.29
N VAL A 165 -11.20 -4.03 20.68
CA VAL A 165 -10.07 -3.62 19.81
C VAL A 165 -9.02 -3.02 20.75
N CYS A 166 -8.08 -3.81 21.20
CA CYS A 166 -7.09 -3.45 22.21
C CYS A 166 -5.69 -3.43 21.62
N ARG A 167 -4.87 -2.47 22.06
CA ARG A 167 -3.43 -2.49 21.77
C ARG A 167 -2.81 -3.74 22.39
N ASP A 168 -1.87 -4.34 21.68
CA ASP A 168 -1.20 -5.57 22.14
C ASP A 168 -0.47 -5.37 23.46
N ASP A 169 0.17 -4.23 23.69
CA ASP A 169 0.86 -3.92 24.95
C ASP A 169 -0.08 -3.82 26.16
N VAL A 170 -1.37 -3.55 25.94
CA VAL A 170 -2.40 -3.49 27.00
C VAL A 170 -2.94 -4.88 27.34
N VAL A 171 -2.92 -5.82 26.40
CA VAL A 171 -3.40 -7.20 26.60
C VAL A 171 -2.29 -8.19 26.95
N GLY A 172 -1.09 -7.69 27.21
CA GLY A 172 0.08 -8.51 27.58
C GLY A 172 0.89 -9.04 26.39
N GLY A 173 0.59 -8.57 25.18
CA GLY A 173 1.38 -8.79 23.98
C GLY A 173 2.53 -7.79 23.84
N LEU A 174 3.21 -7.86 22.72
CA LEU A 174 4.27 -6.94 22.34
C LEU A 174 3.85 -6.21 21.06
N ASN A 175 4.15 -4.92 20.98
CA ASN A 175 4.07 -4.20 19.71
C ASN A 175 5.23 -4.67 18.82
N ASP A 176 5.01 -5.63 17.95
CA ASP A 176 6.02 -6.22 17.09
C ASP A 176 6.14 -5.51 15.73
N PHE A 177 5.33 -4.50 15.46
CA PHE A 177 5.48 -3.61 14.32
C PHE A 177 6.48 -2.50 14.60
N GLN A 178 7.47 -2.40 13.74
CA GLN A 178 8.48 -1.36 13.78
C GLN A 178 8.23 -0.34 12.67
N LEU A 179 7.99 0.92 13.03
CA LEU A 179 7.88 2.02 12.09
C LEU A 179 9.23 2.25 11.39
N ASN A 180 9.22 2.32 10.06
CA ASN A 180 10.41 2.65 9.26
C ASN A 180 10.37 4.10 8.77
N THR A 181 9.35 4.45 7.98
CA THR A 181 9.19 5.78 7.39
C THR A 181 7.73 6.19 7.36
N TYR A 182 7.50 7.48 7.28
CA TYR A 182 6.18 8.05 7.08
C TYR A 182 6.26 9.35 6.29
N SER A 183 5.23 9.64 5.54
CA SER A 183 5.08 10.93 4.84
C SER A 183 3.61 11.28 4.65
N ARG A 184 3.32 12.57 4.58
CA ARG A 184 2.02 13.10 4.17
C ARG A 184 2.24 14.09 3.04
N LYS A 185 1.70 13.78 1.85
CA LYS A 185 1.78 14.64 0.68
C LYS A 185 0.43 14.70 -0.02
N SER A 186 -0.06 15.90 -0.28
CA SER A 186 -1.32 16.13 -1.02
C SER A 186 -2.52 15.35 -0.47
N GLY A 187 -2.62 15.22 0.87
CA GLY A 187 -3.71 14.48 1.52
C GLY A 187 -3.52 12.96 1.59
N ILE A 188 -2.43 12.44 1.02
CA ILE A 188 -2.08 11.03 1.07
C ILE A 188 -1.10 10.79 2.21
N ASN A 189 -1.48 9.90 3.14
CA ASN A 189 -0.58 9.35 4.13
C ASN A 189 0.09 8.10 3.57
N THR A 190 1.41 8.03 3.70
CA THR A 190 2.20 6.83 3.41
C THR A 190 2.98 6.46 4.66
N VAL A 191 2.76 5.27 5.18
CA VAL A 191 3.43 4.75 6.37
C VAL A 191 4.05 3.39 6.06
N THR A 192 5.36 3.29 6.24
CA THR A 192 6.12 2.05 6.03
C THR A 192 6.52 1.48 7.39
N PHE A 193 6.23 0.22 7.61
CA PHE A 193 6.53 -0.50 8.84
C PHE A 193 6.93 -1.94 8.52
N ARG A 194 7.61 -2.59 9.46
CA ARG A 194 8.07 -3.97 9.31
C ARG A 194 7.79 -4.79 10.57
N ARG A 195 7.72 -6.10 10.38
CA ARG A 195 7.68 -7.08 11.48
C ARG A 195 8.37 -8.38 11.06
N THR A 196 8.54 -9.26 12.02
CA THR A 196 8.96 -10.64 11.72
C THR A 196 7.80 -11.43 11.10
N LEU A 197 8.11 -12.36 10.17
CA LEU A 197 7.11 -13.26 9.57
C LEU A 197 6.46 -14.17 10.61
N LYS A 198 7.21 -14.56 11.63
CA LYS A 198 6.67 -15.27 12.79
C LYS A 198 6.39 -14.25 13.89
N SER A 199 5.14 -14.00 14.15
CA SER A 199 4.71 -13.25 15.33
C SER A 199 5.04 -14.08 16.58
N CYS A 200 5.64 -13.43 17.60
CA CYS A 200 5.86 -14.05 18.91
C CYS A 200 4.57 -14.02 19.76
N LYS A 201 3.41 -14.22 19.15
CA LYS A 201 2.16 -14.26 19.89
C LYS A 201 2.08 -15.58 20.64
N TYR A 202 2.20 -15.45 21.97
CA TYR A 202 1.98 -16.50 22.99
C TYR A 202 2.90 -17.74 22.91
N GLN A 203 3.94 -17.74 23.73
CA GLN A 203 4.35 -18.96 24.43
C GLN A 203 3.63 -19.04 25.77
#